data_1825a66095f6d6ff1242d2099a185b78
#
_entry.id   1825a66095f6d6ff1242d2099a185b78
#
_cell.length_a   1.000
_cell.length_b   1.000
_cell.length_c   1.000
_cell.angle_alpha   90.00
_cell.angle_beta   90.00
_cell.angle_gamma   90.00
#
_symmetry.space_group_name_H-M   'P 1'
#
loop_
_entity.id
_entity.type
_entity.pdbx_description
1 polymer ?
#
loop_
_entity_poly.entity_id
_entity_poly.type
_entity_poly.pdbx_seq_one_letter_code
_entity_poly.pdbx_strand_id
1 'polypeptide(L)'
;GHAWKPAPGPRKKVNILVGICSCTGAANRRKACRETWLSHPQEGVECRFFLGRRTPLPNEPDVVALWLEDDYRRLPAKGLAFDQYALEHYDFDWLFKCDDDTWLALDRLESLCDGRYDLVGDMSLADRGFPSGGAGYLMSRALVEGIVAHGGRVPAVGAEDVIFGRLARELGARVHATPRLFLSHAPAPHRLNDQVSAHWCSPGRMHGIEALFHDEPVAVYDAVHPHWRDELLFFARGRFMRGAGGCAGRYVLQDG
;
A
#
# COMPACT_ATOMS: atom_id res chain seq x y z
N GLY A 1 -16.43 26.44 6.59
CA GLY A 1 -16.78 25.45 7.58
C GLY A 1 -15.56 25.19 8.47
N HIS A 2 -15.68 25.39 9.78
CA HIS A 2 -14.56 25.13 10.70
C HIS A 2 -14.34 23.64 10.78
N ALA A 3 -13.19 23.17 10.27
CA ALA A 3 -12.71 21.82 10.55
C ALA A 3 -12.47 21.70 12.07
N TRP A 4 -13.11 20.72 12.70
CA TRP A 4 -12.83 20.37 14.08
C TRP A 4 -11.35 19.98 14.19
N LYS A 5 -10.59 20.70 15.03
CA LYS A 5 -9.23 20.34 15.41
C LYS A 5 -9.29 19.89 16.87
N PRO A 6 -9.06 18.59 17.19
CA PRO A 6 -8.74 18.23 18.55
C PRO A 6 -7.46 18.97 18.95
N ALA A 7 -7.36 19.37 20.20
CA ALA A 7 -6.09 19.88 20.73
C ALA A 7 -5.04 18.77 20.53
N PRO A 8 -3.88 19.06 19.93
CA PRO A 8 -2.85 18.05 19.71
C PRO A 8 -2.36 17.54 21.06
N GLY A 9 -2.65 16.26 21.34
CA GLY A 9 -1.95 15.53 22.37
C GLY A 9 -0.49 15.27 21.96
N PRO A 10 0.33 14.63 22.81
CA PRO A 10 1.67 14.22 22.41
C PRO A 10 1.59 13.31 21.18
N ARG A 11 2.36 13.65 20.13
CA ARG A 11 2.41 12.85 18.90
C ARG A 11 3.05 11.50 19.18
N LYS A 12 2.50 10.44 18.57
CA LYS A 12 3.10 9.10 18.64
C LYS A 12 4.35 9.06 17.77
N LYS A 13 5.50 8.73 18.36
CA LYS A 13 6.76 8.60 17.61
C LYS A 13 6.79 7.26 16.87
N VAL A 14 7.09 7.31 15.57
CA VAL A 14 7.28 6.14 14.69
C VAL A 14 8.34 6.47 13.65
N ASN A 15 9.02 5.48 13.10
CA ASN A 15 9.96 5.71 12.00
C ASN A 15 9.18 5.86 10.68
N ILE A 16 8.25 4.94 10.44
CA ILE A 16 7.43 4.91 9.23
C ILE A 16 5.95 4.85 9.61
N LEU A 17 5.17 5.79 9.09
CA LEU A 17 3.71 5.71 9.11
C LEU A 17 3.22 5.17 7.77
N VAL A 18 2.43 4.11 7.78
CA VAL A 18 1.80 3.54 6.59
C VAL A 18 0.34 3.96 6.54
N GLY A 19 -0.01 4.77 5.56
CA GLY A 19 -1.38 5.18 5.26
C GLY A 19 -1.98 4.30 4.16
N ILE A 20 -3.02 3.53 4.50
CA ILE A 20 -3.69 2.62 3.59
C ILE A 20 -5.01 3.25 3.17
N CYS A 21 -5.08 3.71 1.91
CA CYS A 21 -6.29 4.30 1.36
C CYS A 21 -7.37 3.22 1.18
N SER A 22 -8.52 3.41 1.82
CA SER A 22 -9.64 2.46 1.77
C SER A 22 -10.97 3.20 1.64
N CYS A 23 -12.05 2.48 1.53
CA CYS A 23 -13.40 3.03 1.55
C CYS A 23 -14.32 2.20 2.44
N THR A 24 -15.47 2.75 2.80
CA THR A 24 -16.44 2.09 3.70
C THR A 24 -16.86 0.72 3.16
N GLY A 25 -17.03 0.58 1.84
CA GLY A 25 -17.43 -0.67 1.20
C GLY A 25 -16.34 -1.75 1.10
N ALA A 26 -15.07 -1.42 1.42
CA ALA A 26 -13.93 -2.32 1.22
C ALA A 26 -13.52 -3.12 2.49
N ALA A 27 -14.47 -3.45 3.36
CA ALA A 27 -14.20 -4.19 4.60
C ALA A 27 -13.48 -5.54 4.37
N ASN A 28 -13.80 -6.23 3.27
CA ASN A 28 -13.14 -7.48 2.89
C ASN A 28 -11.67 -7.29 2.50
N ARG A 29 -11.30 -6.17 1.88
CA ARG A 29 -9.91 -5.84 1.54
C ARG A 29 -9.14 -5.50 2.81
N ARG A 30 -9.69 -4.63 3.69
CA ARG A 30 -9.06 -4.34 4.99
C ARG A 30 -8.87 -5.60 5.83
N LYS A 31 -9.86 -6.51 5.82
CA LYS A 31 -9.74 -7.82 6.47
C LYS A 31 -8.56 -8.61 5.90
N ALA A 32 -8.43 -8.70 4.57
CA ALA A 32 -7.33 -9.41 3.93
C ALA A 32 -5.96 -8.81 4.28
N CYS A 33 -5.82 -7.48 4.30
CA CYS A 33 -4.58 -6.83 4.75
C CYS A 33 -4.22 -7.24 6.18
N ARG A 34 -5.21 -7.27 7.12
CA ARG A 34 -4.98 -7.66 8.51
C ARG A 34 -4.63 -9.14 8.68
N GLU A 35 -5.20 -10.00 7.86
CA GLU A 35 -4.96 -11.45 7.89
C GLU A 35 -3.66 -11.86 7.18
N THR A 36 -3.04 -10.93 6.43
CA THR A 36 -1.79 -11.13 5.70
C THR A 36 -0.69 -10.24 6.28
N TRP A 37 -0.18 -9.33 5.55
CA TRP A 37 1.01 -8.55 5.86
C TRP A 37 0.90 -7.66 7.12
N LEU A 38 -0.29 -7.23 7.54
CA LEU A 38 -0.49 -6.54 8.83
C LEU A 38 -0.44 -7.48 10.04
N SER A 39 -0.51 -8.81 9.85
CA SER A 39 -0.35 -9.78 10.92
C SER A 39 1.11 -9.93 11.39
N HIS A 40 2.05 -9.33 10.67
CA HIS A 40 3.49 -9.32 10.97
C HIS A 40 3.99 -7.89 11.25
N PRO A 41 3.59 -7.28 12.37
CA PRO A 41 3.96 -5.90 12.69
C PRO A 41 5.48 -5.76 12.82
N GLN A 42 6.00 -4.61 12.38
CA GLN A 42 7.41 -4.27 12.47
C GLN A 42 7.62 -3.15 13.50
N GLU A 43 8.71 -3.23 14.25
CA GLU A 43 9.07 -2.19 15.21
C GLU A 43 9.30 -0.85 14.48
N GLY A 44 8.80 0.23 15.04
CA GLY A 44 8.91 1.56 14.44
C GLY A 44 7.97 1.83 13.26
N VAL A 45 7.15 0.84 12.85
CA VAL A 45 6.15 1.00 11.77
C VAL A 45 4.75 1.01 12.35
N GLU A 46 3.98 2.01 11.98
CA GLU A 46 2.56 2.13 12.34
C GLU A 46 1.70 2.15 11.09
N CYS A 47 0.63 1.35 11.07
CA CYS A 47 -0.28 1.25 9.93
C CYS A 47 -1.67 1.77 10.27
N ARG A 48 -2.25 2.59 9.40
CA ARG A 48 -3.61 3.12 9.52
C ARG A 48 -4.35 3.06 8.19
N PHE A 49 -5.54 2.48 8.21
CA PHE A 49 -6.48 2.70 7.11
C PHE A 49 -7.06 4.09 7.21
N PHE A 50 -7.22 4.79 6.10
CA PHE A 50 -7.93 6.04 6.06
C PHE A 50 -9.03 6.01 5.00
N LEU A 51 -10.18 6.51 5.37
CA LEU A 51 -11.35 6.57 4.52
C LEU A 51 -12.16 7.84 4.74
N GLY A 52 -12.93 8.23 3.75
CA GLY A 52 -13.88 9.32 3.88
C GLY A 52 -15.01 8.93 4.84
N ARG A 53 -15.62 9.94 5.46
CA ARG A 53 -16.71 9.72 6.40
C ARG A 53 -17.99 9.38 5.65
N ARG A 54 -18.51 8.17 5.89
CA ARG A 54 -19.83 7.72 5.48
C ARG A 54 -20.51 7.06 6.69
N THR A 55 -21.78 7.27 6.87
CA THR A 55 -22.54 6.62 7.97
C THR A 55 -23.14 5.30 7.51
N PRO A 56 -23.07 4.23 8.31
CA PRO A 56 -22.31 4.13 9.56
C PRO A 56 -20.79 4.04 9.31
N LEU A 57 -20.02 4.57 10.26
CA LEU A 57 -18.56 4.39 10.26
C LEU A 57 -18.21 2.97 10.71
N PRO A 58 -17.18 2.35 10.14
CA PRO A 58 -16.67 1.08 10.66
C PRO A 58 -16.13 1.27 12.09
N ASN A 59 -16.48 0.34 12.96
CA ASN A 59 -15.92 0.27 14.31
C ASN A 59 -14.63 -0.55 14.29
N GLU A 60 -13.59 0.00 13.68
CA GLU A 60 -12.28 -0.64 13.46
C GLU A 60 -11.20 0.28 14.06
N PRO A 61 -10.39 -0.17 15.05
CA PRO A 61 -9.51 0.71 15.84
C PRO A 61 -8.31 1.26 15.04
N ASP A 62 -7.99 0.65 13.91
CA ASP A 62 -6.92 1.04 12.99
C ASP A 62 -7.42 1.92 11.83
N VAL A 63 -8.69 2.32 11.86
CA VAL A 63 -9.32 3.16 10.83
C VAL A 63 -9.39 4.62 11.26
N VAL A 64 -8.90 5.50 10.42
CA VAL A 64 -9.03 6.95 10.50
C VAL A 64 -10.17 7.39 9.58
N ALA A 65 -11.23 7.94 10.16
CA ALA A 65 -12.34 8.50 9.40
C ALA A 65 -12.12 9.99 9.17
N LEU A 66 -11.87 10.36 7.93
CA LEU A 66 -11.63 11.74 7.52
C LEU A 66 -12.96 12.49 7.26
N TRP A 67 -13.01 13.79 7.57
CA TRP A 67 -14.21 14.62 7.41
C TRP A 67 -14.45 15.07 5.97
N LEU A 68 -14.55 14.12 5.04
CA LEU A 68 -14.87 14.36 3.64
C LEU A 68 -15.66 13.17 3.08
N GLU A 69 -16.30 13.37 1.92
CA GLU A 69 -17.01 12.27 1.24
C GLU A 69 -16.05 11.18 0.78
N ASP A 70 -16.49 9.94 0.91
CA ASP A 70 -15.77 8.74 0.47
C ASP A 70 -16.06 8.47 -1.02
N ASP A 71 -15.47 9.29 -1.89
CA ASP A 71 -15.59 9.22 -3.36
C ASP A 71 -14.20 9.04 -3.98
N TYR A 72 -14.09 8.10 -4.91
CA TYR A 72 -12.85 7.85 -5.66
C TYR A 72 -12.29 9.10 -6.36
N ARG A 73 -13.16 9.95 -6.88
CA ARG A 73 -12.74 11.20 -7.53
C ARG A 73 -12.09 12.20 -6.57
N ARG A 74 -12.32 12.05 -5.26
CA ARG A 74 -11.80 12.93 -4.20
C ARG A 74 -10.52 12.42 -3.56
N LEU A 75 -9.81 11.49 -4.19
CA LEU A 75 -8.54 10.96 -3.69
C LEU A 75 -7.51 12.05 -3.35
N PRO A 76 -7.34 13.15 -4.14
CA PRO A 76 -6.39 14.19 -3.76
C PRO A 76 -6.75 14.88 -2.44
N ALA A 77 -8.02 15.22 -2.25
CA ALA A 77 -8.49 15.82 -0.99
C ALA A 77 -8.37 14.83 0.18
N LYS A 78 -8.60 13.55 -0.08
CA LYS A 78 -8.50 12.48 0.91
C LYS A 78 -7.04 12.22 1.32
N GLY A 79 -6.12 12.18 0.37
CA GLY A 79 -4.68 12.09 0.63
C GLY A 79 -4.18 13.27 1.46
N LEU A 80 -4.50 14.50 1.02
CA LEU A 80 -4.13 15.72 1.76
C LEU A 80 -4.68 15.73 3.19
N ALA A 81 -5.93 15.33 3.39
CA ALA A 81 -6.53 15.27 4.73
C ALA A 81 -5.86 14.19 5.60
N PHE A 82 -5.40 13.09 5.01
CA PHE A 82 -4.61 12.09 5.74
C PHE A 82 -3.21 12.61 6.09
N ASP A 83 -2.54 13.32 5.17
CA ASP A 83 -1.23 13.92 5.43
C ASP A 83 -1.31 14.95 6.59
N GLN A 84 -2.36 15.75 6.63
CA GLN A 84 -2.64 16.68 7.75
C GLN A 84 -2.84 15.90 9.06
N TYR A 85 -3.66 14.85 9.04
CA TYR A 85 -3.86 13.98 10.20
C TYR A 85 -2.55 13.34 10.66
N ALA A 86 -1.74 12.85 9.74
CA ALA A 86 -0.45 12.25 10.03
C ALA A 86 0.48 13.23 10.78
N LEU A 87 0.62 14.45 10.28
CA LEU A 87 1.44 15.48 10.91
C LEU A 87 0.89 15.94 12.28
N GLU A 88 -0.42 15.90 12.49
CA GLU A 88 -1.04 16.28 13.75
C GLU A 88 -0.87 15.19 14.84
N HIS A 89 -0.86 13.91 14.48
CA HIS A 89 -0.94 12.80 15.44
C HIS A 89 0.35 12.00 15.58
N TYR A 90 1.25 12.06 14.59
CA TYR A 90 2.48 11.27 14.57
C TYR A 90 3.72 12.13 14.43
N ASP A 91 4.79 11.67 15.06
CA ASP A 91 6.15 12.13 14.84
C ASP A 91 6.87 11.01 14.06
N PHE A 92 6.85 11.12 12.73
CA PHE A 92 7.38 10.12 11.81
C PHE A 92 8.53 10.71 10.98
N ASP A 93 9.42 9.86 10.53
CA ASP A 93 10.46 10.23 9.57
C ASP A 93 9.96 10.08 8.13
N TRP A 94 9.15 9.05 7.89
CA TRP A 94 8.64 8.67 6.57
C TRP A 94 7.14 8.34 6.60
N LEU A 95 6.45 8.75 5.54
CA LEU A 95 5.06 8.36 5.26
C LEU A 95 5.01 7.50 4.01
N PHE A 96 4.54 6.26 4.14
CA PHE A 96 4.23 5.41 3.00
C PHE A 96 2.72 5.38 2.78
N LYS A 97 2.28 5.68 1.55
CA LYS A 97 0.86 5.61 1.18
C LYS A 97 0.67 4.52 0.14
N CYS A 98 -0.35 3.67 0.32
CA CYS A 98 -0.80 2.68 -0.65
C CYS A 98 -2.32 2.51 -0.63
N ASP A 99 -2.86 1.66 -1.51
CA ASP A 99 -4.28 1.30 -1.54
C ASP A 99 -4.56 -0.01 -0.77
N ASP A 100 -5.82 -0.26 -0.44
CA ASP A 100 -6.25 -1.44 0.32
C ASP A 100 -6.27 -2.75 -0.48
N ASP A 101 -5.94 -2.68 -1.77
CA ASP A 101 -5.67 -3.84 -2.63
C ASP A 101 -4.17 -4.00 -2.94
N THR A 102 -3.33 -3.53 -2.02
CA THR A 102 -1.87 -3.67 -2.09
C THR A 102 -1.39 -4.63 -1.00
N TRP A 103 -0.62 -5.63 -1.39
CA TRP A 103 0.21 -6.41 -0.47
C TRP A 103 1.52 -5.68 -0.23
N LEU A 104 2.04 -5.70 1.01
CA LEU A 104 3.23 -4.96 1.42
C LEU A 104 4.13 -5.82 2.32
N ALA A 105 5.42 -5.90 1.98
CA ALA A 105 6.46 -6.47 2.83
C ALA A 105 6.97 -5.41 3.82
N LEU A 106 6.36 -5.35 5.01
CA LEU A 106 6.68 -4.32 6.01
C LEU A 106 8.14 -4.37 6.46
N ASP A 107 8.72 -5.56 6.59
CA ASP A 107 10.12 -5.80 6.96
C ASP A 107 11.14 -5.22 5.96
N ARG A 108 10.70 -4.98 4.71
CA ARG A 108 11.53 -4.43 3.65
C ARG A 108 11.35 -2.93 3.42
N LEU A 109 10.33 -2.35 4.02
CA LEU A 109 9.95 -0.95 3.77
C LEU A 109 11.06 0.02 4.19
N GLU A 110 11.75 -0.24 5.31
CA GLU A 110 12.86 0.58 5.80
C GLU A 110 14.01 0.68 4.78
N SER A 111 14.22 -0.36 3.97
CA SER A 111 15.27 -0.35 2.93
C SER A 111 15.05 0.67 1.81
N LEU A 112 13.88 1.30 1.75
CA LEU A 112 13.58 2.42 0.85
C LEU A 112 13.87 3.79 1.48
N CYS A 113 14.12 3.85 2.78
CA CYS A 113 14.30 5.06 3.58
C CYS A 113 15.77 5.49 3.63
N ASP A 114 16.37 5.86 2.50
CA ASP A 114 17.82 6.13 2.45
C ASP A 114 18.22 7.60 2.69
N GLY A 115 17.27 8.50 2.89
CA GLY A 115 17.49 9.92 3.18
C GLY A 115 18.06 10.75 2.02
N ARG A 116 18.49 10.14 0.91
CA ARG A 116 18.93 10.84 -0.29
C ARG A 116 17.77 11.35 -1.13
N TYR A 117 16.62 10.74 -0.96
CA TYR A 117 15.41 11.02 -1.74
C TYR A 117 14.27 11.46 -0.83
N ASP A 118 13.36 12.23 -1.36
CA ASP A 118 12.20 12.76 -0.65
C ASP A 118 10.91 12.07 -1.11
N LEU A 119 10.91 11.51 -2.34
CA LEU A 119 9.82 10.74 -2.92
C LEU A 119 10.38 9.48 -3.59
N VAL A 120 9.92 8.30 -3.14
CA VAL A 120 10.30 7.01 -3.70
C VAL A 120 9.04 6.26 -4.16
N GLY A 121 9.02 5.78 -5.39
CA GLY A 121 7.84 5.08 -5.93
C GLY A 121 8.12 4.32 -7.22
N ASP A 122 7.14 3.54 -7.67
CA ASP A 122 7.15 2.99 -9.02
C ASP A 122 6.81 4.10 -10.03
N MET A 123 7.78 4.45 -10.83
CA MET A 123 7.66 5.42 -11.91
C MET A 123 7.55 4.74 -13.27
N SER A 124 7.15 3.47 -13.35
CA SER A 124 7.12 2.69 -14.60
C SER A 124 6.05 3.19 -15.59
N LEU A 125 5.08 3.94 -15.11
CA LEU A 125 4.26 4.81 -15.95
C LEU A 125 5.03 6.10 -16.35
N ALA A 126 6.31 6.02 -16.37
CA ALA A 126 7.38 7.02 -16.16
C ALA A 126 7.54 8.07 -17.24
N ASP A 127 6.94 7.97 -18.38
CA ASP A 127 6.83 9.13 -19.28
C ASP A 127 6.07 10.28 -18.61
N ARG A 128 5.43 10.01 -17.47
CA ARG A 128 4.60 10.94 -16.72
C ARG A 128 5.26 11.54 -15.48
N GLY A 129 6.29 10.89 -14.93
CA GLY A 129 7.09 11.44 -13.84
C GLY A 129 6.42 11.56 -12.48
N PHE A 130 5.49 10.67 -12.14
CA PHE A 130 4.88 10.56 -10.83
C PHE A 130 4.76 9.09 -10.42
N PRO A 131 4.70 8.78 -9.10
CA PRO A 131 4.61 7.41 -8.62
C PRO A 131 3.22 6.82 -8.91
N SER A 132 3.14 5.48 -8.94
CA SER A 132 1.87 4.78 -8.90
C SER A 132 1.26 4.88 -7.50
N GLY A 133 0.10 5.52 -7.38
CA GLY A 133 -0.59 5.71 -6.10
C GLY A 133 -0.98 4.41 -5.43
N GLY A 134 -1.47 3.44 -6.21
CA GLY A 134 -1.93 2.17 -5.68
C GLY A 134 -0.80 1.26 -5.24
N ALA A 135 0.28 1.11 -6.04
CA ALA A 135 1.46 0.33 -5.66
C ALA A 135 2.15 0.85 -4.40
N GLY A 136 1.89 2.10 -4.11
CA GLY A 136 2.42 2.84 -2.98
C GLY A 136 3.63 3.70 -3.34
N TYR A 137 3.81 4.72 -2.53
CA TYR A 137 4.99 5.59 -2.58
C TYR A 137 5.35 6.06 -1.17
N LEU A 138 6.64 6.32 -1.00
CA LEU A 138 7.23 6.77 0.25
C LEU A 138 7.57 8.26 0.13
N MET A 139 7.22 9.06 1.13
CA MET A 139 7.52 10.48 1.23
C MET A 139 8.31 10.77 2.51
N SER A 140 9.36 11.58 2.41
CA SER A 140 10.01 12.13 3.60
C SER A 140 9.05 13.06 4.35
N ARG A 141 9.22 13.16 5.67
CA ARG A 141 8.42 14.10 6.49
C ARG A 141 8.45 15.53 5.92
N ALA A 142 9.63 16.00 5.51
CA ALA A 142 9.78 17.34 4.94
C ALA A 142 8.92 17.55 3.67
N LEU A 143 8.82 16.50 2.83
CA LEU A 143 7.94 16.56 1.65
C LEU A 143 6.46 16.59 2.06
N VAL A 144 6.04 15.79 3.03
CA VAL A 144 4.65 15.79 3.54
C VAL A 144 4.30 17.17 4.12
N GLU A 145 5.18 17.78 4.92
CA GLU A 145 5.03 19.14 5.43
C GLU A 145 4.91 20.17 4.30
N GLY A 146 5.74 20.04 3.26
CA GLY A 146 5.67 20.87 2.06
C GLY A 146 4.34 20.76 1.32
N ILE A 147 3.84 19.54 1.09
CA ILE A 147 2.55 19.29 0.43
C ILE A 147 1.40 19.90 1.26
N VAL A 148 1.38 19.68 2.56
CA VAL A 148 0.35 20.22 3.45
C VAL A 148 0.39 21.75 3.50
N ALA A 149 1.58 22.35 3.57
CA ALA A 149 1.73 23.82 3.53
C ALA A 149 1.19 24.44 2.22
N HIS A 150 1.26 23.68 1.13
CA HIS A 150 0.74 24.10 -0.19
C HIS A 150 -0.61 23.43 -0.53
N GLY A 151 -1.33 22.93 0.48
CA GLY A 151 -2.60 22.22 0.30
C GLY A 151 -3.67 23.00 -0.50
N GLY A 152 -3.64 24.33 -0.49
CA GLY A 152 -4.51 25.16 -1.34
C GLY A 152 -4.30 24.98 -2.85
N ARG A 153 -3.20 24.35 -3.26
CA ARG A 153 -2.90 24.01 -4.66
C ARG A 153 -3.34 22.59 -5.05
N VAL A 154 -3.75 21.78 -4.07
CA VAL A 154 -4.25 20.42 -4.29
C VAL A 154 -5.74 20.51 -4.66
N PRO A 155 -6.14 20.15 -5.88
CA PRO A 155 -7.54 20.18 -6.26
C PRO A 155 -8.33 19.12 -5.50
N ALA A 156 -9.60 19.38 -5.28
CA ALA A 156 -10.48 18.47 -4.54
C ALA A 156 -10.70 17.12 -5.27
N VAL A 157 -10.54 17.10 -6.60
CA VAL A 157 -10.79 15.94 -7.47
C VAL A 157 -9.65 15.73 -8.46
N GLY A 158 -9.41 14.48 -8.84
CA GLY A 158 -8.40 14.11 -9.83
C GLY A 158 -7.64 12.84 -9.47
N ALA A 159 -6.55 12.60 -10.17
CA ALA A 159 -5.60 11.53 -9.85
C ALA A 159 -4.61 12.04 -8.80
N GLU A 160 -4.69 11.50 -7.60
CA GLU A 160 -3.92 11.98 -6.45
C GLU A 160 -2.41 11.85 -6.65
N ASP A 161 -1.95 10.71 -7.12
CA ASP A 161 -0.55 10.40 -7.40
C ASP A 161 0.07 11.38 -8.42
N VAL A 162 -0.68 11.72 -9.46
CA VAL A 162 -0.27 12.72 -10.47
C VAL A 162 -0.11 14.11 -9.83
N ILE A 163 -1.09 14.50 -9.00
CA ILE A 163 -1.13 15.83 -8.38
C ILE A 163 -0.02 15.95 -7.35
N PHE A 164 0.15 14.96 -6.49
CA PHE A 164 1.19 14.94 -5.45
C PHE A 164 2.59 14.83 -6.07
N GLY A 165 2.76 13.99 -7.08
CA GLY A 165 4.04 13.88 -7.79
C GLY A 165 4.46 15.17 -8.50
N ARG A 166 3.51 15.91 -9.09
CA ARG A 166 3.79 17.24 -9.67
C ARG A 166 4.16 18.25 -8.61
N LEU A 167 3.35 18.33 -7.54
CA LEU A 167 3.61 19.25 -6.44
C LEU A 167 4.96 18.95 -5.77
N ALA A 168 5.29 17.69 -5.55
CA ALA A 168 6.59 17.28 -5.02
C ALA A 168 7.75 17.82 -5.86
N ARG A 169 7.67 17.71 -7.18
CA ARG A 169 8.69 18.26 -8.09
C ARG A 169 8.78 19.78 -8.05
N GLU A 170 7.65 20.46 -8.02
CA GLU A 170 7.61 21.91 -7.91
C GLU A 170 8.19 22.41 -6.59
N LEU A 171 8.12 21.59 -5.53
CA LEU A 171 8.76 21.82 -4.25
C LEU A 171 10.26 21.43 -4.23
N GLY A 172 10.79 20.91 -5.35
CA GLY A 172 12.20 20.54 -5.46
C GLY A 172 12.53 19.20 -4.82
N ALA A 173 11.55 18.31 -4.63
CA ALA A 173 11.77 16.99 -4.05
C ALA A 173 12.71 16.15 -4.91
N ARG A 174 13.65 15.47 -4.26
CA ARG A 174 14.53 14.48 -4.88
C ARG A 174 13.76 13.18 -5.05
N VAL A 175 13.57 12.75 -6.29
CA VAL A 175 12.70 11.61 -6.64
C VAL A 175 13.54 10.39 -7.00
N HIS A 176 13.15 9.22 -6.51
CA HIS A 176 13.73 7.93 -6.85
C HIS A 176 12.69 6.96 -7.40
N ALA A 177 12.97 6.44 -8.60
CA ALA A 177 12.18 5.38 -9.20
C ALA A 177 12.70 4.00 -8.76
N THR A 178 11.80 3.13 -8.29
CA THR A 178 12.16 1.78 -7.89
C THR A 178 11.18 0.73 -8.43
N PRO A 179 11.67 -0.35 -9.04
CA PRO A 179 10.82 -1.45 -9.48
C PRO A 179 10.36 -2.35 -8.32
N ARG A 180 10.81 -2.08 -7.10
CA ARG A 180 10.45 -2.85 -5.90
C ARG A 180 9.02 -2.56 -5.41
N LEU A 181 8.43 -1.44 -5.87
CA LEU A 181 7.02 -1.09 -5.67
C LEU A 181 6.27 -1.42 -6.95
N PHE A 182 5.48 -2.47 -6.95
CA PHE A 182 4.96 -3.07 -8.17
C PHE A 182 3.54 -2.61 -8.50
N LEU A 183 3.35 -2.03 -9.67
CA LEU A 183 2.06 -1.53 -10.14
C LEU A 183 1.01 -2.62 -10.37
N SER A 184 1.42 -3.84 -10.72
CA SER A 184 0.51 -4.94 -11.04
C SER A 184 0.67 -6.11 -10.08
N HIS A 185 -0.02 -7.21 -10.34
CA HIS A 185 0.11 -8.45 -9.58
C HIS A 185 1.57 -8.83 -9.36
N ALA A 186 1.87 -9.41 -8.21
CA ALA A 186 3.21 -9.88 -7.93
C ALA A 186 3.75 -10.71 -9.10
N PRO A 187 5.01 -10.53 -9.46
CA PRO A 187 5.68 -11.38 -10.43
C PRO A 187 5.74 -12.83 -9.94
N ALA A 188 6.24 -13.71 -10.78
CA ALA A 188 6.52 -15.08 -10.41
C ALA A 188 7.30 -15.17 -9.09
N PRO A 189 7.07 -16.21 -8.28
CA PRO A 189 7.57 -16.34 -6.90
C PRO A 189 9.06 -16.07 -6.72
N HIS A 190 9.88 -16.51 -7.68
CA HIS A 190 11.34 -16.30 -7.64
C HIS A 190 11.76 -14.82 -7.74
N ARG A 191 10.85 -13.90 -8.02
CA ARG A 191 11.09 -12.45 -8.06
C ARG A 191 10.62 -11.71 -6.82
N LEU A 192 10.05 -12.41 -5.83
CA LEU A 192 9.61 -11.79 -4.58
C LEU A 192 10.77 -11.36 -3.66
N ASN A 193 12.00 -11.83 -3.93
CA ASN A 193 13.14 -11.61 -3.03
C ASN A 193 13.44 -10.13 -2.75
N ASP A 194 13.19 -9.23 -3.70
CA ASP A 194 13.40 -7.79 -3.54
C ASP A 194 12.10 -6.97 -3.52
N GLN A 195 10.97 -7.64 -3.66
CA GLN A 195 9.67 -6.98 -3.75
C GLN A 195 9.28 -6.35 -2.42
N VAL A 196 8.80 -5.11 -2.46
CA VAL A 196 8.25 -4.40 -1.30
C VAL A 196 6.74 -4.33 -1.38
N SER A 197 6.16 -4.06 -2.55
CA SER A 197 4.71 -4.07 -2.70
C SER A 197 4.24 -4.76 -3.98
N ALA A 198 2.99 -5.19 -4.00
CA ALA A 198 2.27 -5.65 -5.18
C ALA A 198 0.85 -5.09 -5.15
N HIS A 199 0.40 -4.47 -6.23
CA HIS A 199 -0.90 -3.82 -6.35
C HIS A 199 -1.90 -4.67 -7.15
N TRP A 200 -3.18 -4.27 -7.14
CA TRP A 200 -4.32 -4.98 -7.71
C TRP A 200 -4.50 -6.39 -7.16
N CYS A 201 -4.22 -6.55 -5.89
CA CYS A 201 -4.37 -7.82 -5.22
C CYS A 201 -5.82 -7.98 -4.73
N SER A 202 -6.53 -8.99 -5.25
CA SER A 202 -7.74 -9.46 -4.59
C SER A 202 -7.38 -10.02 -3.20
N PRO A 203 -8.35 -10.15 -2.26
CA PRO A 203 -8.11 -10.80 -0.97
C PRO A 203 -7.42 -12.16 -1.11
N GLY A 204 -7.88 -13.02 -2.02
CA GLY A 204 -7.26 -14.32 -2.29
C GLY A 204 -5.82 -14.19 -2.80
N ARG A 205 -5.53 -13.17 -3.61
CA ARG A 205 -4.18 -12.91 -4.10
C ARG A 205 -3.24 -12.45 -2.99
N MET A 206 -3.70 -11.60 -2.06
CA MET A 206 -2.91 -11.20 -0.90
C MET A 206 -2.50 -12.41 -0.06
N HIS A 207 -3.45 -13.30 0.27
CA HIS A 207 -3.15 -14.54 1.00
C HIS A 207 -2.17 -15.43 0.25
N GLY A 208 -2.29 -15.46 -1.07
CA GLY A 208 -1.39 -16.22 -1.91
C GLY A 208 0.04 -15.68 -1.88
N ILE A 209 0.22 -14.36 -2.03
CA ILE A 209 1.55 -13.72 -1.98
C ILE A 209 2.14 -13.88 -0.58
N GLU A 210 1.35 -13.69 0.47
CA GLU A 210 1.77 -13.87 1.86
C GLU A 210 2.29 -15.27 2.12
N ALA A 211 1.60 -16.28 1.60
CA ALA A 211 2.04 -17.66 1.69
C ALA A 211 3.38 -17.91 0.98
N LEU A 212 3.56 -17.29 -0.20
CA LEU A 212 4.82 -17.36 -0.95
C LEU A 212 5.96 -16.63 -0.25
N PHE A 213 5.66 -15.55 0.44
CA PHE A 213 6.65 -14.73 1.10
C PHE A 213 7.23 -15.40 2.36
N HIS A 214 6.39 -16.13 3.09
CA HIS A 214 6.77 -16.79 4.33
C HIS A 214 7.02 -18.30 4.20
N ASP A 215 6.54 -18.94 3.13
CA ASP A 215 6.70 -20.37 2.92
C ASP A 215 7.40 -20.62 1.58
N GLU A 216 8.49 -21.38 1.60
CA GLU A 216 9.06 -21.91 0.37
C GLU A 216 8.13 -22.99 -0.23
N PRO A 217 7.91 -23.00 -1.54
CA PRO A 217 7.15 -24.07 -2.17
C PRO A 217 7.92 -25.40 -2.04
N VAL A 218 7.23 -26.45 -1.64
CA VAL A 218 7.79 -27.81 -1.57
C VAL A 218 7.91 -28.44 -2.96
N ALA A 219 7.15 -27.97 -3.93
CA ALA A 219 7.23 -28.37 -5.33
C ALA A 219 6.74 -27.25 -6.26
N VAL A 220 7.38 -27.15 -7.41
CA VAL A 220 7.01 -26.23 -8.49
C VAL A 220 6.85 -27.04 -9.77
N TYR A 221 5.74 -26.87 -10.47
CA TYR A 221 5.45 -27.53 -11.74
C TYR A 221 5.06 -26.51 -12.81
N ASP A 222 5.63 -26.66 -13.99
CA ASP A 222 5.15 -25.96 -15.18
C ASP A 222 3.80 -26.54 -15.61
N ALA A 223 2.78 -25.73 -15.63
CA ALA A 223 1.45 -26.11 -16.06
C ALA A 223 1.18 -25.56 -17.46
N VAL A 224 0.87 -26.46 -18.39
CA VAL A 224 0.55 -26.12 -19.78
C VAL A 224 -0.89 -26.52 -20.07
N HIS A 225 -1.71 -25.53 -20.44
CA HIS A 225 -3.09 -25.71 -20.90
C HIS A 225 -3.22 -25.09 -22.31
N PRO A 226 -4.12 -25.54 -23.18
CA PRO A 226 -4.28 -24.95 -24.51
C PRO A 226 -4.43 -23.42 -24.57
N HIS A 227 -4.95 -22.83 -23.49
CA HIS A 227 -5.22 -21.40 -23.42
C HIS A 227 -4.31 -20.62 -22.45
N TRP A 228 -3.42 -21.30 -21.70
CA TRP A 228 -2.53 -20.63 -20.75
C TRP A 228 -1.32 -21.50 -20.41
N ARG A 229 -0.24 -20.83 -20.01
CA ARG A 229 0.94 -21.42 -19.38
C ARG A 229 1.18 -20.72 -18.06
N ASP A 230 1.53 -21.48 -17.02
CA ASP A 230 1.80 -20.93 -15.69
C ASP A 230 2.57 -21.89 -14.81
N GLU A 231 3.12 -21.41 -13.72
CA GLU A 231 3.72 -22.25 -12.68
C GLU A 231 2.67 -22.61 -11.63
N LEU A 232 2.61 -23.87 -11.25
CA LEU A 232 1.87 -24.35 -10.08
C LEU A 232 2.85 -24.56 -8.92
N LEU A 233 2.62 -23.85 -7.83
CA LEU A 233 3.42 -23.91 -6.62
C LEU A 233 2.65 -24.63 -5.54
N PHE A 234 3.23 -25.67 -5.00
CA PHE A 234 2.67 -26.45 -3.92
C PHE A 234 3.42 -26.18 -2.64
N PHE A 235 2.69 -25.92 -1.56
CA PHE A 235 3.24 -25.58 -0.25
C PHE A 235 2.95 -26.71 0.75
N ALA A 236 3.75 -26.79 1.78
CA ALA A 236 3.44 -27.60 2.92
C ALA A 236 2.01 -27.31 3.43
N ARG A 237 1.34 -28.29 4.02
CA ARG A 237 -0.06 -28.19 4.52
C ARG A 237 -1.14 -28.11 3.43
N GLY A 238 -0.88 -28.66 2.24
CA GLY A 238 -1.89 -28.86 1.20
C GLY A 238 -2.39 -27.58 0.54
N ARG A 239 -1.60 -26.52 0.50
CA ARG A 239 -1.90 -25.30 -0.26
C ARG A 239 -1.23 -25.31 -1.61
N PHE A 240 -1.88 -24.76 -2.63
CA PHE A 240 -1.24 -24.48 -3.90
C PHE A 240 -1.58 -23.09 -4.42
N MET A 241 -0.73 -22.58 -5.27
CA MET A 241 -0.93 -21.35 -6.03
C MET A 241 -0.61 -21.55 -7.50
N ARG A 242 -1.31 -20.77 -8.30
CA ARG A 242 -0.98 -20.54 -9.70
C ARG A 242 -0.26 -19.19 -9.83
N GLY A 243 0.99 -19.19 -10.29
CA GLY A 243 1.88 -18.04 -10.23
C GLY A 243 1.33 -16.76 -10.85
N ALA A 244 1.05 -16.74 -12.16
CA ALA A 244 0.57 -15.53 -12.84
C ALA A 244 -0.96 -15.30 -12.68
N GLY A 245 -1.74 -16.36 -12.51
CA GLY A 245 -3.20 -16.27 -12.50
C GLY A 245 -3.84 -15.87 -11.18
N GLY A 246 -3.07 -15.77 -10.10
CA GLY A 246 -3.58 -15.37 -8.80
C GLY A 246 -4.61 -16.30 -8.17
N CYS A 247 -4.72 -17.52 -8.65
CA CYS A 247 -5.58 -18.55 -8.06
C CYS A 247 -4.82 -19.27 -6.95
N ALA A 248 -5.44 -19.37 -5.78
CA ALA A 248 -4.95 -20.20 -4.68
C ALA A 248 -6.01 -21.26 -4.33
N GLY A 249 -5.56 -22.39 -3.84
CA GLY A 249 -6.44 -23.49 -3.45
C GLY A 249 -5.79 -24.45 -2.47
N ARG A 250 -6.51 -25.54 -2.20
CA ARG A 250 -5.99 -26.67 -1.42
C ARG A 250 -5.87 -27.89 -2.29
N TYR A 251 -4.88 -28.70 -2.03
CA TYR A 251 -4.70 -30.03 -2.64
C TYR A 251 -4.63 -31.10 -1.58
N VAL A 252 -4.98 -32.31 -1.97
CA VAL A 252 -4.81 -33.51 -1.16
C VAL A 252 -3.96 -34.46 -2.00
N LEU A 253 -2.87 -34.96 -1.45
CA LEU A 253 -2.13 -36.07 -2.07
C LEU A 253 -2.97 -37.32 -1.84
N GLN A 254 -3.33 -38.00 -2.93
CA GLN A 254 -3.90 -39.33 -2.87
C GLN A 254 -2.75 -40.31 -3.07
N ASP A 255 -2.55 -41.18 -2.10
CA ASP A 255 -1.67 -42.31 -2.28
C ASP A 255 -2.23 -43.19 -3.41
N GLY A 256 -1.47 -43.34 -4.49
CA GLY A 256 -1.81 -44.14 -5.67
C GLY A 256 -1.70 -45.65 -5.41
#